data_3c8ddb9452bdc56d8548ccc18d0055b8
#
_entry.id   3c8ddb9452bdc56d8548ccc18d0055b8
#
_cell.length_a   1.000
_cell.length_b   1.000
_cell.length_c   1.000
_cell.angle_alpha   90.00
_cell.angle_beta   90.00
_cell.angle_gamma   90.00
#
_symmetry.space_group_name_H-M   'P 1'
#
loop_
_entity.id
_entity.type
_entity.pdbx_description
1 polymer ?
#
loop_
_entity_poly.entity_id
_entity_poly.type
_entity_poly.pdbx_seq_one_letter_code
_entity_poly.pdbx_strand_id
1 'polypeptide(L)'
;MTLSGSHVEGFEKKDKNLEKIVVGKIVKIEKHPDADKLVVCQVDIGADELLQIVTGAPNVKEGDLVPTVLDGGKVAGGHDGGELPADGIKIKKGKLRGVPSYGMMCAIEELGSSRELYPEAPENGVYVFPAEADVKPGDDAVKALGLDDVVVEYEITSNRVDCFSMIGMAREAAVTFDKPFYPPVIKIGRAHV
;
A
#
# COMPACT_ATOMS: atom_id res chain seq x y z
N MET A 1 1.67 -15.51 22.85
CA MET A 1 3.15 -15.37 22.83
C MET A 1 3.67 -14.91 24.20
N THR A 2 3.25 -13.78 24.76
CA THR A 2 3.72 -13.30 26.08
C THR A 2 3.58 -14.36 27.20
N LEU A 3 2.45 -15.08 27.25
CA LEU A 3 2.25 -16.15 28.23
C LEU A 3 3.12 -17.39 27.99
N SER A 4 3.66 -17.58 26.81
CA SER A 4 4.57 -18.70 26.47
C SER A 4 6.05 -18.31 26.57
N GLY A 5 6.37 -17.10 27.03
CA GLY A 5 7.74 -16.66 27.29
C GLY A 5 8.35 -15.73 26.23
N SER A 6 7.61 -15.39 25.15
CA SER A 6 8.02 -14.37 24.18
C SER A 6 7.17 -13.13 24.38
N HIS A 7 7.74 -12.13 25.07
CA HIS A 7 7.01 -10.92 25.41
C HIS A 7 6.67 -10.09 24.16
N VAL A 8 5.41 -9.67 24.04
CA VAL A 8 4.97 -8.74 22.98
C VAL A 8 5.06 -7.32 23.54
N GLU A 9 5.94 -6.50 23.01
CA GLU A 9 6.07 -5.08 23.40
C GLU A 9 5.03 -4.21 22.73
N GLY A 10 4.70 -4.54 21.47
CA GLY A 10 3.69 -3.79 20.73
C GLY A 10 3.27 -4.47 19.44
N PHE A 11 2.30 -3.87 18.78
CA PHE A 11 1.94 -4.21 17.42
C PHE A 11 1.44 -2.97 16.67
N GLU A 12 1.70 -2.95 15.38
CA GLU A 12 1.27 -1.88 14.49
C GLU A 12 0.52 -2.49 13.29
N LYS A 13 -0.67 -1.96 13.02
CA LYS A 13 -1.38 -2.23 11.78
C LYS A 13 -0.94 -1.24 10.72
N LYS A 14 -0.43 -1.72 9.60
CA LYS A 14 0.04 -0.86 8.51
C LYS A 14 -1.10 -0.13 7.80
N ASP A 15 -2.29 -0.70 7.79
CA ASP A 15 -3.51 -0.15 7.17
C ASP A 15 -4.30 0.82 8.07
N LYS A 16 -3.82 1.14 9.28
CA LYS A 16 -4.56 1.91 10.30
C LYS A 16 -5.24 3.19 9.76
N ASN A 17 -4.60 3.87 8.81
CA ASN A 17 -5.07 5.12 8.23
C ASN A 17 -5.40 5.01 6.74
N LEU A 18 -5.67 3.81 6.24
CA LEU A 18 -6.01 3.56 4.85
C LEU A 18 -7.48 3.16 4.74
N GLU A 19 -8.30 4.02 4.13
CA GLU A 19 -9.73 3.77 3.99
C GLU A 19 -10.19 4.05 2.56
N LYS A 20 -11.02 3.18 1.99
CA LYS A 20 -11.64 3.31 0.66
C LYS A 20 -10.61 3.53 -0.46
N ILE A 21 -9.57 2.72 -0.49
CA ILE A 21 -8.56 2.74 -1.52
C ILE A 21 -8.74 1.51 -2.40
N VAL A 22 -9.04 1.75 -3.68
CA VAL A 22 -9.31 0.71 -4.66
C VAL A 22 -8.30 0.78 -5.81
N VAL A 23 -8.18 -0.29 -6.56
CA VAL A 23 -7.45 -0.29 -7.82
C VAL A 23 -8.30 0.42 -8.87
N GLY A 24 -7.78 1.49 -9.44
CA GLY A 24 -8.40 2.22 -10.54
C GLY A 24 -7.62 2.02 -11.83
N LYS A 25 -8.30 1.85 -12.96
CA LYS A 25 -7.70 1.81 -14.29
C LYS A 25 -7.90 3.15 -14.99
N ILE A 26 -6.85 3.78 -15.43
CA ILE A 26 -6.94 5.03 -16.20
C ILE A 26 -7.43 4.69 -17.62
N VAL A 27 -8.65 5.10 -17.93
CA VAL A 27 -9.28 4.81 -19.23
C VAL A 27 -8.99 5.92 -20.24
N LYS A 28 -8.98 7.19 -19.79
CA LYS A 28 -8.77 8.36 -20.64
C LYS A 28 -8.05 9.46 -19.89
N ILE A 29 -7.17 10.18 -20.59
CA ILE A 29 -6.46 11.34 -20.06
C ILE A 29 -6.71 12.54 -20.99
N GLU A 30 -7.15 13.66 -20.41
CA GLU A 30 -7.35 14.92 -21.10
C GLU A 30 -6.53 16.04 -20.44
N LYS A 31 -6.11 17.03 -21.23
CA LYS A 31 -5.44 18.21 -20.67
C LYS A 31 -6.42 19.04 -19.84
N HIS A 32 -5.93 19.57 -18.73
CA HIS A 32 -6.71 20.50 -17.92
C HIS A 32 -6.90 21.83 -18.69
N PRO A 33 -8.11 22.42 -18.74
CA PRO A 33 -8.37 23.62 -19.52
C PRO A 33 -7.58 24.86 -19.05
N ASP A 34 -7.33 24.98 -17.76
CA ASP A 34 -6.74 26.17 -17.12
C ASP A 34 -5.42 25.91 -16.39
N ALA A 35 -4.76 24.76 -16.63
CA ALA A 35 -3.53 24.43 -15.93
C ALA A 35 -2.62 23.48 -16.73
N ASP A 36 -1.48 23.95 -17.18
CA ASP A 36 -0.53 23.19 -18.02
C ASP A 36 0.06 21.94 -17.33
N LYS A 37 0.12 21.96 -15.99
CA LYS A 37 0.69 20.84 -15.19
C LYS A 37 -0.33 19.86 -14.67
N LEU A 38 -1.62 20.05 -14.97
CA LEU A 38 -2.69 19.17 -14.53
C LEU A 38 -3.29 18.43 -15.71
N VAL A 39 -3.71 17.21 -15.43
CA VAL A 39 -4.50 16.39 -16.36
C VAL A 39 -5.78 15.91 -15.69
N VAL A 40 -6.81 15.71 -16.50
CA VAL A 40 -8.10 15.18 -16.08
C VAL A 40 -8.17 13.73 -16.54
N CYS A 41 -8.26 12.82 -15.61
CA CYS A 41 -8.32 11.39 -15.86
C CYS A 41 -9.74 10.86 -15.65
N GLN A 42 -10.18 9.98 -16.54
CA GLN A 42 -11.36 9.14 -16.33
C GLN A 42 -10.87 7.77 -15.89
N VAL A 43 -11.26 7.38 -14.69
CA VAL A 43 -10.76 6.18 -14.01
C VAL A 43 -11.87 5.18 -13.79
N ASP A 44 -11.70 3.96 -14.30
CA ASP A 44 -12.56 2.82 -14.01
C ASP A 44 -12.19 2.24 -12.65
N ILE A 45 -13.13 2.20 -11.74
CA ILE A 45 -12.98 1.65 -10.39
C ILE A 45 -13.84 0.39 -10.18
N GLY A 46 -14.25 -0.28 -11.27
CA GLY A 46 -15.15 -1.43 -11.22
C GLY A 46 -16.61 -1.07 -10.92
N ALA A 47 -16.99 0.21 -11.04
CA ALA A 47 -18.36 0.70 -10.91
C ALA A 47 -18.99 0.97 -12.29
N ASP A 48 -20.30 1.23 -12.30
CA ASP A 48 -21.03 1.50 -13.56
C ASP A 48 -20.59 2.81 -14.24
N GLU A 49 -20.07 3.77 -13.48
CA GLU A 49 -19.62 5.08 -13.97
C GLU A 49 -18.12 5.28 -13.74
N LEU A 50 -17.46 5.93 -14.71
CA LEU A 50 -16.06 6.32 -14.59
C LEU A 50 -15.90 7.46 -13.56
N LEU A 51 -14.86 7.39 -12.77
CA LEU A 51 -14.53 8.39 -11.78
C LEU A 51 -13.61 9.46 -12.39
N GLN A 52 -14.02 10.73 -12.37
CA GLN A 52 -13.17 11.82 -12.80
C GLN A 52 -12.19 12.22 -11.70
N ILE A 53 -10.90 12.19 -12.01
CA ILE A 53 -9.83 12.60 -11.10
C ILE A 53 -8.90 13.57 -11.81
N VAL A 54 -8.58 14.69 -11.15
CA VAL A 54 -7.58 15.65 -11.62
C VAL A 54 -6.27 15.39 -10.88
N THR A 55 -5.18 15.27 -11.61
CA THR A 55 -3.85 15.02 -11.03
C THR A 55 -2.77 15.87 -11.70
N GLY A 56 -1.70 16.14 -10.94
CA GLY A 56 -0.46 16.72 -11.44
C GLY A 56 0.67 15.69 -11.60
N ALA A 57 0.38 14.40 -11.42
CA ALA A 57 1.37 13.34 -11.56
C ALA A 57 1.86 13.24 -13.03
N PRO A 58 3.18 13.29 -13.27
CA PRO A 58 3.72 13.30 -14.62
C PRO A 58 3.78 11.93 -15.28
N ASN A 59 3.61 10.85 -14.51
CA ASN A 59 3.85 9.48 -14.94
C ASN A 59 2.59 8.71 -15.36
N VAL A 60 1.41 9.33 -15.33
CA VAL A 60 0.14 8.66 -15.66
C VAL A 60 -0.02 8.40 -17.16
N LYS A 61 -0.48 7.21 -17.53
CA LYS A 61 -0.80 6.80 -18.90
C LYS A 61 -2.13 6.09 -18.96
N GLU A 62 -2.80 6.15 -20.13
CA GLU A 62 -3.99 5.36 -20.38
C GLU A 62 -3.66 3.85 -20.33
N GLY A 63 -4.47 3.12 -19.60
CA GLY A 63 -4.27 1.70 -19.34
C GLY A 63 -3.62 1.36 -18.00
N ASP A 64 -2.96 2.34 -17.35
CA ASP A 64 -2.31 2.12 -16.05
C ASP A 64 -3.33 1.74 -14.97
N LEU A 65 -2.92 0.80 -14.11
CA LEU A 65 -3.63 0.44 -12.88
C LEU A 65 -2.94 1.14 -11.71
N VAL A 66 -3.70 1.91 -10.93
CA VAL A 66 -3.19 2.79 -9.88
C VAL A 66 -4.02 2.68 -8.61
N PRO A 67 -3.43 2.82 -7.40
CA PRO A 67 -4.21 2.92 -6.18
C PRO A 67 -4.95 4.26 -6.16
N THR A 68 -6.26 4.18 -5.95
CA THR A 68 -7.18 5.31 -6.04
C THR A 68 -8.02 5.40 -4.77
N VAL A 69 -7.86 6.50 -4.02
CA VAL A 69 -8.70 6.78 -2.86
C VAL A 69 -9.99 7.49 -3.29
N LEU A 70 -11.11 6.98 -2.82
CA LEU A 70 -12.44 7.50 -3.13
C LEU A 70 -12.84 8.64 -2.20
N ASP A 71 -13.91 9.37 -2.56
CA ASP A 71 -14.48 10.43 -1.71
C ASP A 71 -14.81 9.93 -0.31
N GLY A 72 -14.33 10.67 0.69
CA GLY A 72 -14.45 10.33 2.11
C GLY A 72 -13.50 9.23 2.58
N GLY A 73 -12.60 8.74 1.72
CA GLY A 73 -11.53 7.84 2.09
C GLY A 73 -10.38 8.53 2.83
N LYS A 74 -9.37 7.76 3.21
CA LYS A 74 -8.24 8.23 3.99
C LYS A 74 -6.93 7.65 3.49
N VAL A 75 -5.89 8.46 3.50
CA VAL A 75 -4.50 8.07 3.22
C VAL A 75 -3.62 8.34 4.44
N ALA A 76 -2.51 7.63 4.55
CA ALA A 76 -1.64 7.70 5.72
C ALA A 76 -0.91 9.05 5.83
N GLY A 77 -0.46 9.62 4.72
CA GLY A 77 0.35 10.84 4.73
C GLY A 77 0.25 11.67 3.47
N GLY A 78 1.08 12.70 3.40
CA GLY A 78 1.24 13.55 2.22
C GLY A 78 2.25 12.99 1.22
N HIS A 79 2.24 13.56 0.02
CA HIS A 79 3.11 13.16 -1.11
C HIS A 79 4.61 13.41 -0.86
N ASP A 80 4.94 14.32 0.02
CA ASP A 80 6.31 14.70 0.35
C ASP A 80 7.06 13.70 1.24
N GLY A 81 6.41 12.60 1.65
CA GLY A 81 7.01 11.56 2.48
C GLY A 81 7.45 12.05 3.86
N GLY A 82 6.86 13.15 4.33
CA GLY A 82 7.11 13.70 5.66
C GLY A 82 6.54 12.85 6.78
N GLU A 83 6.55 13.40 8.00
CA GLU A 83 6.01 12.74 9.17
C GLU A 83 4.51 12.41 8.97
N LEU A 84 4.15 11.13 9.18
CA LEU A 84 2.79 10.66 8.96
C LEU A 84 1.87 11.20 10.07
N PRO A 85 0.76 11.88 9.73
CA PRO A 85 -0.22 12.31 10.72
C PRO A 85 -0.81 11.12 11.48
N ALA A 86 -0.97 11.22 12.79
CA ALA A 86 -1.48 10.14 13.63
C ALA A 86 -2.85 9.59 13.17
N ASP A 87 -3.69 10.45 12.57
CA ASP A 87 -5.04 10.13 12.10
C ASP A 87 -5.15 10.03 10.57
N GLY A 88 -4.02 10.14 9.83
CA GLY A 88 -4.02 10.19 8.38
C GLY A 88 -4.68 11.43 7.80
N ILE A 89 -4.79 11.47 6.47
CA ILE A 89 -5.39 12.59 5.73
C ILE A 89 -6.69 12.13 5.06
N LYS A 90 -7.79 12.79 5.38
CA LYS A 90 -9.09 12.49 4.77
C LYS A 90 -9.23 13.16 3.40
N ILE A 91 -9.44 12.37 2.37
CA ILE A 91 -9.66 12.83 1.00
C ILE A 91 -11.15 13.08 0.78
N LYS A 92 -11.46 14.23 0.20
CA LYS A 92 -12.82 14.62 -0.15
C LYS A 92 -12.86 15.07 -1.60
N LYS A 93 -14.01 14.84 -2.26
CA LYS A 93 -14.26 15.45 -3.55
C LYS A 93 -14.08 16.96 -3.49
N GLY A 94 -13.48 17.51 -4.51
CA GLY A 94 -13.17 18.94 -4.57
C GLY A 94 -13.07 19.44 -6.00
N LYS A 95 -12.59 20.66 -6.16
CA LYS A 95 -12.29 21.25 -7.47
C LYS A 95 -10.82 21.67 -7.49
N LEU A 96 -10.09 21.19 -8.48
CA LEU A 96 -8.74 21.66 -8.76
C LEU A 96 -8.82 22.62 -9.96
N ARG A 97 -8.48 23.87 -9.72
CA ARG A 97 -8.57 24.94 -10.72
C ARG A 97 -9.89 24.93 -11.50
N GLY A 98 -11.03 24.78 -10.77
CA GLY A 98 -12.37 24.80 -11.37
C GLY A 98 -12.90 23.45 -11.86
N VAL A 99 -12.04 22.48 -12.15
CA VAL A 99 -12.45 21.13 -12.59
C VAL A 99 -12.71 20.21 -11.40
N PRO A 100 -13.85 19.52 -11.32
CA PRO A 100 -14.17 18.63 -10.22
C PRO A 100 -13.27 17.38 -10.23
N SER A 101 -12.83 16.95 -9.04
CA SER A 101 -12.13 15.71 -8.79
C SER A 101 -12.86 14.94 -7.69
N TYR A 102 -13.19 13.68 -7.93
CA TYR A 102 -14.02 12.87 -7.04
C TYR A 102 -13.20 11.84 -6.24
N GLY A 103 -11.89 11.96 -6.28
CA GLY A 103 -10.94 11.11 -5.58
C GLY A 103 -9.52 11.57 -5.84
N MET A 104 -8.54 10.74 -5.46
CA MET A 104 -7.12 11.00 -5.67
C MET A 104 -6.40 9.70 -6.02
N MET A 105 -5.52 9.73 -7.01
CA MET A 105 -4.57 8.64 -7.28
C MET A 105 -3.37 8.81 -6.36
N CYS A 106 -2.88 7.72 -5.76
CA CYS A 106 -1.92 7.78 -4.67
C CYS A 106 -0.50 7.43 -5.11
N ALA A 107 0.48 8.15 -4.56
CA ALA A 107 1.86 7.73 -4.48
C ALA A 107 2.03 6.69 -3.36
N ILE A 108 3.15 5.95 -3.36
CA ILE A 108 3.39 4.92 -2.35
C ILE A 108 3.60 5.52 -0.95
N GLU A 109 4.17 6.72 -0.87
CA GLU A 109 4.39 7.48 0.36
C GLU A 109 3.07 7.92 1.00
N GLU A 110 2.06 8.28 0.19
CA GLU A 110 0.72 8.63 0.67
C GLU A 110 0.01 7.43 1.32
N LEU A 111 0.40 6.22 0.93
CA LEU A 111 -0.08 4.96 1.51
C LEU A 111 0.72 4.53 2.76
N GLY A 112 1.63 5.37 3.25
CA GLY A 112 2.43 5.08 4.44
C GLY A 112 3.54 4.07 4.22
N SER A 113 3.96 3.88 2.97
CA SER A 113 5.07 3.00 2.61
C SER A 113 6.22 3.80 1.99
N SER A 114 7.22 3.13 1.44
CA SER A 114 8.41 3.77 0.89
C SER A 114 8.93 3.05 -0.35
N ARG A 115 9.76 3.74 -1.12
CA ARG A 115 10.47 3.18 -2.28
C ARG A 115 11.51 2.12 -1.89
N GLU A 116 11.91 2.03 -0.63
CA GLU A 116 12.76 0.94 -0.16
C GLU A 116 12.04 -0.40 -0.22
N LEU A 117 10.72 -0.40 0.07
CA LEU A 117 9.86 -1.57 0.01
C LEU A 117 9.24 -1.79 -1.38
N TYR A 118 9.07 -0.71 -2.13
CA TYR A 118 8.50 -0.69 -3.49
C TYR A 118 9.47 0.00 -4.45
N PRO A 119 10.58 -0.65 -4.84
CA PRO A 119 11.64 -0.02 -5.66
C PRO A 119 11.17 0.39 -7.07
N GLU A 120 10.05 -0.16 -7.55
CA GLU A 120 9.39 0.22 -8.79
C GLU A 120 8.59 1.54 -8.69
N ALA A 121 8.33 2.03 -7.46
CA ALA A 121 7.60 3.28 -7.27
C ALA A 121 8.41 4.49 -7.79
N PRO A 122 7.78 5.41 -8.53
CA PRO A 122 8.47 6.58 -9.07
C PRO A 122 8.85 7.56 -7.95
N GLU A 123 9.89 8.35 -8.17
CA GLU A 123 10.29 9.43 -7.26
C GLU A 123 9.24 10.54 -7.18
N ASN A 124 8.63 10.84 -8.32
CA ASN A 124 7.56 11.83 -8.43
C ASN A 124 6.42 11.24 -9.25
N GLY A 125 5.25 11.15 -8.65
CA GLY A 125 4.06 10.66 -9.33
C GLY A 125 3.26 9.66 -8.51
N VAL A 126 2.32 9.01 -9.15
CA VAL A 126 1.48 7.97 -8.54
C VAL A 126 2.14 6.60 -8.69
N TYR A 127 1.83 5.71 -7.77
CA TYR A 127 2.22 4.30 -7.91
C TYR A 127 1.44 3.67 -9.06
N VAL A 128 2.12 2.89 -9.90
CA VAL A 128 1.51 2.13 -10.99
C VAL A 128 1.78 0.65 -10.74
N PHE A 129 0.71 -0.15 -10.67
CA PHE A 129 0.85 -1.59 -10.52
C PHE A 129 1.61 -2.18 -11.71
N PRO A 130 2.56 -3.11 -11.49
CA PRO A 130 3.23 -3.82 -12.56
C PRO A 130 2.22 -4.56 -13.46
N ALA A 131 2.57 -4.73 -14.74
CA ALA A 131 1.70 -5.41 -15.70
C ALA A 131 1.41 -6.88 -15.33
N GLU A 132 2.30 -7.49 -14.55
CA GLU A 132 2.19 -8.86 -14.04
C GLU A 132 1.32 -8.98 -12.79
N ALA A 133 0.92 -7.85 -12.18
CA ALA A 133 0.08 -7.85 -10.99
C ALA A 133 -1.32 -8.40 -11.33
N ASP A 134 -1.76 -9.41 -10.58
CA ASP A 134 -3.10 -9.99 -10.73
C ASP A 134 -4.13 -9.12 -9.98
N VAL A 135 -4.36 -7.91 -10.52
CA VAL A 135 -5.29 -6.92 -9.96
C VAL A 135 -6.26 -6.42 -11.01
N LYS A 136 -7.47 -6.06 -10.59
CA LYS A 136 -8.55 -5.56 -11.46
C LYS A 136 -9.12 -4.26 -10.91
N PRO A 137 -9.73 -3.42 -11.77
CA PRO A 137 -10.47 -2.25 -11.32
C PRO A 137 -11.51 -2.63 -10.24
N GLY A 138 -11.50 -1.89 -9.13
CA GLY A 138 -12.39 -2.11 -8.00
C GLY A 138 -11.85 -3.04 -6.90
N ASP A 139 -10.75 -3.75 -7.13
CA ASP A 139 -10.09 -4.54 -6.09
C ASP A 139 -9.58 -3.64 -4.95
N ASP A 140 -9.48 -4.21 -3.75
CA ASP A 140 -8.90 -3.53 -2.60
C ASP A 140 -7.40 -3.31 -2.80
N ALA A 141 -6.99 -2.05 -3.05
CA ALA A 141 -5.61 -1.71 -3.33
C ALA A 141 -4.69 -1.89 -2.11
N VAL A 142 -5.22 -1.76 -0.89
CA VAL A 142 -4.45 -1.98 0.35
C VAL A 142 -4.00 -3.44 0.44
N LYS A 143 -4.91 -4.36 0.14
CA LYS A 143 -4.61 -5.80 0.08
C LYS A 143 -3.71 -6.16 -1.09
N ALA A 144 -3.99 -5.59 -2.27
CA ALA A 144 -3.19 -5.82 -3.46
C ALA A 144 -1.71 -5.40 -3.28
N LEU A 145 -1.46 -4.40 -2.46
CA LEU A 145 -0.14 -3.93 -2.07
C LEU A 145 0.44 -4.67 -0.84
N GLY A 146 -0.34 -5.55 -0.17
CA GLY A 146 0.11 -6.20 1.06
C GLY A 146 0.26 -5.24 2.25
N LEU A 147 -0.46 -4.11 2.23
CA LEU A 147 -0.42 -3.11 3.30
C LEU A 147 -1.40 -3.42 4.45
N ASP A 148 -2.20 -4.47 4.35
CA ASP A 148 -3.12 -4.96 5.38
C ASP A 148 -2.43 -5.83 6.44
N ASP A 149 -1.11 -5.73 6.53
CA ASP A 149 -0.28 -6.52 7.43
C ASP A 149 -0.18 -5.92 8.84
N VAL A 150 0.22 -6.76 9.79
CA VAL A 150 0.43 -6.40 11.18
C VAL A 150 1.87 -6.71 11.57
N VAL A 151 2.62 -5.68 11.96
CA VAL A 151 3.97 -5.83 12.51
C VAL A 151 3.86 -6.01 14.02
N VAL A 152 4.42 -7.09 14.54
CA VAL A 152 4.45 -7.38 15.97
C VAL A 152 5.89 -7.28 16.47
N GLU A 153 6.10 -6.50 17.52
CA GLU A 153 7.37 -6.32 18.18
C GLU A 153 7.48 -7.26 19.39
N TYR A 154 8.59 -8.02 19.45
CA TYR A 154 8.85 -8.98 20.50
C TYR A 154 10.16 -8.64 21.23
N GLU A 155 10.13 -8.62 22.55
CA GLU A 155 11.31 -8.72 23.38
C GLU A 155 11.71 -10.20 23.52
N ILE A 156 12.87 -10.54 22.98
CA ILE A 156 13.42 -11.89 23.08
C ILE A 156 14.47 -11.92 24.19
N THR A 157 14.19 -12.64 25.27
CA THR A 157 15.11 -12.78 26.39
C THR A 157 16.28 -13.71 26.05
N SER A 158 17.40 -13.54 26.74
CA SER A 158 18.68 -14.26 26.48
C SER A 158 18.56 -15.78 26.59
N ASN A 159 17.60 -16.30 27.34
CA ASN A 159 17.33 -17.75 27.47
C ASN A 159 16.50 -18.32 26.30
N ARG A 160 16.00 -17.47 25.37
CA ARG A 160 15.21 -17.90 24.21
C ARG A 160 15.94 -17.65 22.90
N VAL A 161 17.20 -18.06 22.82
CA VAL A 161 18.04 -17.94 21.61
C VAL A 161 17.43 -18.64 20.39
N ASP A 162 16.58 -19.63 20.60
CA ASP A 162 15.81 -20.31 19.58
C ASP A 162 14.84 -19.37 18.83
N CYS A 163 14.38 -18.31 19.48
CA CYS A 163 13.46 -17.31 18.94
C CYS A 163 14.13 -16.10 18.24
N PHE A 164 15.48 -16.02 18.23
CA PHE A 164 16.21 -14.95 17.53
C PHE A 164 16.23 -15.09 16.00
N SER A 165 15.41 -15.97 15.44
CA SER A 165 15.23 -16.12 14.01
C SER A 165 13.75 -16.18 13.65
N MET A 166 13.41 -15.79 12.41
CA MET A 166 12.02 -15.87 11.91
C MET A 166 11.49 -17.30 11.96
N ILE A 167 12.35 -18.30 11.67
CA ILE A 167 11.96 -19.72 11.73
C ILE A 167 11.70 -20.15 13.18
N GLY A 168 12.55 -19.73 14.11
CA GLY A 168 12.39 -20.02 15.54
C GLY A 168 11.12 -19.41 16.11
N MET A 169 10.89 -18.13 15.81
CA MET A 169 9.67 -17.42 16.23
C MET A 169 8.42 -18.03 15.60
N ALA A 170 8.44 -18.39 14.32
CA ALA A 170 7.33 -19.05 13.66
C ALA A 170 7.00 -20.42 14.28
N ARG A 171 8.03 -21.20 14.69
CA ARG A 171 7.86 -22.47 15.40
C ARG A 171 7.20 -22.26 16.76
N GLU A 172 7.66 -21.27 17.52
CA GLU A 172 7.09 -20.91 18.81
C GLU A 172 5.62 -20.44 18.68
N ALA A 173 5.33 -19.62 17.68
CA ALA A 173 3.98 -19.18 17.39
C ALA A 173 3.06 -20.36 17.01
N ALA A 174 3.55 -21.28 16.18
CA ALA A 174 2.80 -22.46 15.79
C ALA A 174 2.41 -23.31 17.01
N VAL A 175 3.33 -23.57 17.93
CA VAL A 175 3.04 -24.30 19.17
C VAL A 175 2.09 -23.51 20.08
N THR A 176 2.34 -22.21 20.26
CA THR A 176 1.53 -21.36 21.16
C THR A 176 0.06 -21.25 20.71
N PHE A 177 -0.17 -21.20 19.40
CA PHE A 177 -1.52 -21.02 18.83
C PHE A 177 -2.13 -22.32 18.28
N ASP A 178 -1.51 -23.46 18.53
CA ASP A 178 -1.94 -24.76 18.00
C ASP A 178 -2.18 -24.73 16.49
N LYS A 179 -1.16 -24.21 15.76
CA LYS A 179 -1.18 -24.12 14.30
C LYS A 179 -0.06 -24.97 13.69
N PRO A 180 -0.26 -25.49 12.47
CA PRO A 180 0.79 -26.23 11.79
C PRO A 180 1.96 -25.30 11.46
N PHE A 181 3.18 -25.82 11.63
CA PHE A 181 4.40 -25.15 11.23
C PHE A 181 4.84 -25.63 9.85
N TYR A 182 5.02 -24.70 8.92
CA TYR A 182 5.50 -24.96 7.57
C TYR A 182 6.90 -24.36 7.41
N PRO A 183 7.99 -25.14 7.59
CA PRO A 183 9.33 -24.62 7.41
C PRO A 183 9.58 -24.26 5.93
N PRO A 184 10.37 -23.20 5.66
CA PRO A 184 10.73 -22.85 4.30
C PRO A 184 11.54 -23.96 3.64
N VAL A 185 11.31 -24.21 2.35
CA VAL A 185 12.10 -25.14 1.56
C VAL A 185 13.41 -24.45 1.17
N ILE A 186 14.51 -24.85 1.81
CA ILE A 186 15.84 -24.32 1.52
C ILE A 186 16.36 -24.99 0.25
N LYS A 187 16.48 -24.24 -0.84
CA LYS A 187 17.16 -24.67 -2.06
C LYS A 187 18.61 -24.21 -1.99
N ILE A 188 19.53 -25.14 -1.82
CA ILE A 188 20.96 -24.86 -1.90
C ILE A 188 21.32 -24.71 -3.38
N GLY A 189 21.75 -23.52 -3.79
CA GLY A 189 22.30 -23.30 -5.14
C GLY A 189 23.59 -24.11 -5.35
N ARG A 190 23.89 -24.50 -6.59
CA ARG A 190 25.19 -25.07 -6.92
C ARG A 190 26.26 -24.00 -6.74
N ALA A 191 27.27 -24.29 -5.93
CA ALA A 191 28.49 -23.49 -5.92
C ALA A 191 29.11 -23.60 -7.32
N HIS A 192 29.36 -22.46 -7.96
CA HIS A 192 30.22 -22.44 -9.13
C HIS A 192 31.65 -22.65 -8.63
N VAL A 193 32.21 -23.80 -8.94
CA VAL A 193 33.65 -24.11 -8.77
C VAL A 193 34.38 -23.52 -9.98
#